data_f14e3dd884f3132b0ec150158737af84
#
_entry.id   f14e3dd884f3132b0ec150158737af84
#
_cell.length_a   1.000
_cell.length_b   1.000
_cell.length_c   1.000
_cell.angle_alpha   90.00
_cell.angle_beta   90.00
_cell.angle_gamma   90.00
#
_symmetry.space_group_name_H-M   'P 1'
#
loop_
_entity.id
_entity.type
_entity.pdbx_description
1 polymer ?
#
loop_
_entity_poly.entity_id
_entity_poly.type
_entity_poly.pdbx_seq_one_letter_code
_entity_poly.pdbx_strand_id
1 'polypeptide(L)'
;MIREIILVGAGGAVGSILRYLVALAVNGNGDGVRPVATLIVNVAGCFVIGCVAGLAQRFEWLPEYRLLLAAGFCGGFTTFSAFALENLRFLEQKDYVSVMTYVFLSVTLSIGATFTGLVISRG
;
A
#
# COMPACT_ATOMS: atom_id res chain seq x y z
N MET A 1 12.13 -1.22 22.78
CA MET A 1 11.94 -2.27 21.77
C MET A 1 10.52 -2.83 21.74
N ILE A 2 9.98 -3.27 22.86
CA ILE A 2 8.60 -3.82 22.91
C ILE A 2 7.58 -2.78 22.44
N ARG A 3 7.75 -1.53 22.83
CA ARG A 3 6.85 -0.45 22.46
C ARG A 3 6.77 -0.29 20.93
N GLU A 4 7.91 -0.31 20.27
CA GLU A 4 7.99 -0.18 18.81
C GLU A 4 7.31 -1.36 18.11
N ILE A 5 7.50 -2.56 18.64
CA ILE A 5 6.86 -3.77 18.10
C ILE A 5 5.34 -3.67 18.22
N ILE A 6 4.85 -3.20 19.36
CA ILE A 6 3.41 -3.02 19.58
C ILE A 6 2.84 -1.97 18.61
N LEU A 7 3.55 -0.86 18.41
CA LEU A 7 3.11 0.19 17.49
C LEU A 7 3.04 -0.33 16.05
N VAL A 8 4.07 -1.03 15.60
CA VAL A 8 4.09 -1.63 14.27
C VAL A 8 2.97 -2.67 14.13
N GLY A 9 2.79 -3.51 15.14
CA GLY A 9 1.74 -4.53 15.15
C GLY A 9 0.34 -3.93 15.10
N ALA A 10 0.10 -2.89 15.90
CA ALA A 10 -1.21 -2.22 15.93
C ALA A 10 -1.49 -1.53 14.59
N GLY A 11 -0.53 -0.78 14.06
CA GLY A 11 -0.66 -0.15 12.75
C GLY A 11 -0.87 -1.17 11.65
N GLY A 12 -0.11 -2.25 11.67
CA GLY A 12 -0.22 -3.33 10.70
C GLY A 12 -1.56 -4.04 10.74
N ALA A 13 -2.09 -4.26 11.95
CA ALA A 13 -3.42 -4.85 12.12
C ALA A 13 -4.49 -3.97 11.48
N VAL A 14 -4.49 -2.68 11.76
CA VAL A 14 -5.44 -1.74 11.16
C VAL A 14 -5.27 -1.69 9.64
N GLY A 15 -4.04 -1.59 9.16
CA GLY A 15 -3.76 -1.56 7.72
C GLY A 15 -4.22 -2.82 7.01
N SER A 16 -3.93 -3.99 7.57
CA SER A 16 -4.33 -5.28 6.99
C SER A 16 -5.84 -5.45 6.95
N ILE A 17 -6.53 -5.04 8.01
CA ILE A 17 -8.00 -5.10 8.06
C ILE A 17 -8.59 -4.18 7.01
N LEU A 18 -8.10 -2.95 6.89
CA LEU A 18 -8.59 -2.01 5.87
C LEU A 18 -8.32 -2.53 4.46
N ARG A 19 -7.14 -3.13 4.23
CA ARG A 19 -6.84 -3.76 2.94
C ARG A 19 -7.86 -4.82 2.58
N TYR A 20 -8.20 -5.68 3.54
CA TYR A 20 -9.20 -6.72 3.33
C TYR A 20 -10.57 -6.11 3.03
N LEU A 21 -10.97 -5.07 3.77
CA LEU A 21 -12.25 -4.40 3.55
C LEU A 21 -12.31 -3.74 2.17
N VAL A 22 -11.22 -3.15 1.69
CA VAL A 22 -11.17 -2.60 0.33
C VAL A 22 -11.35 -3.72 -0.70
N ALA A 23 -10.70 -4.86 -0.48
CA ALA A 23 -10.85 -5.99 -1.38
C ALA A 23 -12.30 -6.48 -1.44
N LEU A 24 -12.97 -6.55 -0.30
CA LEU A 24 -14.40 -6.91 -0.25
C LEU A 24 -15.26 -5.87 -0.98
N ALA A 25 -14.99 -4.59 -0.78
CA ALA A 25 -15.78 -3.53 -1.40
C ALA A 25 -15.65 -3.53 -2.92
N VAL A 26 -14.45 -3.82 -3.42
CA VAL A 26 -14.17 -3.81 -4.87
C VAL A 26 -14.60 -5.12 -5.53
N ASN A 27 -14.33 -6.25 -4.88
CA ASN A 27 -14.51 -7.57 -5.48
C ASN A 27 -15.76 -8.32 -5.00
N GLY A 28 -16.38 -7.85 -3.91
CA GLY A 28 -17.43 -8.59 -3.24
C GLY A 28 -16.86 -9.85 -2.57
N ASN A 29 -17.71 -10.86 -2.37
CA ASN A 29 -17.31 -12.12 -1.73
C ASN A 29 -16.62 -13.08 -2.69
N GLY A 30 -16.11 -12.59 -3.82
CA GLY A 30 -15.45 -13.42 -4.81
C GLY A 30 -14.12 -13.96 -4.32
N ASP A 31 -13.82 -15.16 -4.77
CA ASP A 31 -12.55 -15.81 -4.47
C ASP A 31 -11.43 -15.14 -5.24
N GLY A 32 -10.47 -14.70 -4.51
CA GLY A 32 -9.24 -14.43 -5.13
C GLY A 32 -8.84 -12.99 -5.20
N VAL A 33 -7.65 -12.89 -5.50
CA VAL A 33 -6.84 -11.69 -5.62
C VAL A 33 -7.24 -11.03 -6.92
N ARG A 34 -7.64 -9.79 -6.86
CA ARG A 34 -7.98 -9.04 -8.07
C ARG A 34 -7.06 -7.85 -8.22
N PRO A 35 -6.49 -7.66 -9.42
CA PRO A 35 -5.52 -6.59 -9.65
C PRO A 35 -6.03 -5.19 -9.32
N VAL A 36 -7.33 -4.93 -9.53
CA VAL A 36 -7.91 -3.60 -9.28
C VAL A 36 -7.84 -3.26 -7.80
N ALA A 37 -8.26 -4.18 -6.91
CA ALA A 37 -8.21 -3.93 -5.47
C ALA A 37 -6.78 -3.74 -4.98
N THR A 38 -5.86 -4.57 -5.47
CA THR A 38 -4.44 -4.48 -5.12
C THR A 38 -3.85 -3.14 -5.59
N LEU A 39 -4.18 -2.73 -6.80
CA LEU A 39 -3.71 -1.45 -7.34
C LEU A 39 -4.22 -0.30 -6.46
N ILE A 40 -5.50 -0.31 -6.09
CA ILE A 40 -6.09 0.73 -5.25
C ILE A 40 -5.36 0.84 -3.91
N VAL A 41 -5.18 -0.28 -3.19
CA VAL A 41 -4.54 -0.23 -1.86
C VAL A 41 -3.07 0.18 -1.97
N ASN A 42 -2.37 -0.28 -3.00
CA ASN A 42 -0.96 0.06 -3.17
C ASN A 42 -0.78 1.53 -3.52
N VAL A 43 -1.58 2.06 -4.44
CA VAL A 43 -1.50 3.48 -4.82
C VAL A 43 -1.94 4.36 -3.65
N ALA A 44 -3.05 4.04 -3.00
CA ALA A 44 -3.53 4.80 -1.84
C ALA A 44 -2.54 4.75 -0.68
N GLY A 45 -1.97 3.57 -0.39
CA GLY A 45 -0.97 3.43 0.65
C GLY A 45 0.33 4.18 0.32
N CYS A 46 0.71 4.20 -0.93
CA CYS A 46 1.87 4.98 -1.38
C CYS A 46 1.63 6.48 -1.23
N PHE A 47 0.43 6.95 -1.52
CA PHE A 47 0.07 8.34 -1.25
C PHE A 47 0.17 8.65 0.24
N VAL A 48 -0.36 7.77 1.09
CA VAL A 48 -0.32 7.96 2.54
C VAL A 48 1.12 7.99 3.05
N ILE A 49 1.99 7.07 2.59
CA ILE A 49 3.38 7.07 3.04
C ILE A 49 4.12 8.34 2.59
N GLY A 50 3.79 8.86 1.41
CA GLY A 50 4.31 10.14 0.95
C GLY A 50 3.89 11.28 1.87
N CYS A 51 2.61 11.30 2.27
CA CYS A 51 2.10 12.29 3.22
C CYS A 51 2.79 12.16 4.59
N VAL A 52 2.96 10.94 5.08
CA VAL A 52 3.66 10.70 6.36
C VAL A 52 5.09 11.23 6.29
N ALA A 53 5.79 10.96 5.20
CA ALA A 53 7.16 11.44 5.03
C ALA A 53 7.22 12.97 5.01
N GLY A 54 6.30 13.61 4.30
CA GLY A 54 6.26 15.07 4.22
C GLY A 54 5.91 15.72 5.56
N LEU A 55 4.93 15.19 6.26
CA LEU A 55 4.54 15.69 7.58
C LEU A 55 5.64 15.46 8.61
N ALA A 56 6.34 14.34 8.53
CA ALA A 56 7.46 14.07 9.43
C ALA A 56 8.60 15.07 9.23
N GLN A 57 8.84 15.49 7.99
CA GLN A 57 9.83 16.53 7.70
C GLN A 57 9.37 17.90 8.20
N ARG A 58 8.10 18.21 8.03
CA ARG A 58 7.56 19.53 8.35
C ARG A 58 7.44 19.77 9.86
N PHE A 59 7.00 18.75 10.62
CA PHE A 59 6.66 18.89 12.03
C PHE A 59 7.60 18.16 12.98
N GLU A 60 8.69 17.61 12.49
CA GLU A 60 9.67 16.88 13.31
C GLU A 60 9.01 15.81 14.18
N TRP A 61 8.22 14.95 13.54
CA TRP A 61 7.48 13.91 14.25
C TRP A 61 8.40 12.97 15.03
N LEU A 62 7.91 12.53 16.18
CA LEU A 62 8.58 11.49 16.95
C LEU A 62 8.69 10.20 16.14
N PRO A 63 9.79 9.44 16.34
CA PRO A 63 9.97 8.17 15.61
C PRO A 63 8.80 7.20 15.74
N GLU A 64 8.08 7.21 16.89
CA GLU A 64 6.94 6.33 17.12
C GLU A 64 5.82 6.57 16.11
N TYR A 65 5.53 7.81 15.76
CA TYR A 65 4.48 8.10 14.78
C TYR A 65 4.84 7.58 13.39
N ARG A 66 6.12 7.67 13.04
CA ARG A 66 6.58 7.12 11.76
C ARG A 66 6.49 5.61 11.75
N LEU A 67 6.84 4.95 12.86
CA LEU A 67 6.72 3.49 12.98
C LEU A 67 5.26 3.05 12.86
N LEU A 68 4.37 3.71 13.60
CA LEU A 68 2.95 3.37 13.58
C LEU A 68 2.35 3.52 12.18
N LEU A 69 2.61 4.65 11.52
CA LEU A 69 1.95 5.00 10.27
C LEU A 69 2.66 4.43 9.04
N ALA A 70 3.98 4.47 9.00
CA ALA A 70 4.71 3.98 7.83
C ALA A 70 4.95 2.46 7.89
N ALA A 71 5.73 2.00 8.86
CA ALA A 71 6.05 0.58 8.95
C ALA A 71 4.83 -0.25 9.31
N GLY A 72 3.98 0.24 10.23
CA GLY A 72 2.78 -0.46 10.65
C GLY A 72 1.65 -0.33 9.64
N PHE A 73 0.98 0.83 9.61
CA PHE A 73 -0.23 1.00 8.82
C PHE A 73 0.03 0.80 7.33
N CYS A 74 0.93 1.56 6.74
CA CYS A 74 1.19 1.44 5.30
C CYS A 74 1.75 0.07 4.95
N GLY A 75 2.61 -0.49 5.80
CA GLY A 75 3.15 -1.83 5.59
C GLY A 75 2.08 -2.91 5.58
N GLY A 76 1.06 -2.80 6.42
CA GLY A 76 -0.07 -3.74 6.44
C GLY A 76 -1.11 -3.47 5.35
N PHE A 77 -1.30 -2.20 5.01
CA PHE A 77 -2.31 -1.80 4.03
C PHE A 77 -1.89 -2.12 2.59
N THR A 78 -0.61 -1.95 2.25
CA THR A 78 -0.08 -2.25 0.93
C THR A 78 0.39 -3.70 0.85
N THR A 79 0.49 -4.25 -0.36
CA THR A 79 0.90 -5.64 -0.51
C THR A 79 1.62 -5.88 -1.83
N PHE A 80 2.88 -6.29 -1.74
CA PHE A 80 3.63 -6.75 -2.90
C PHE A 80 3.30 -8.22 -3.22
N SER A 81 3.02 -9.03 -2.21
CA SER A 81 2.76 -10.46 -2.42
C SER A 81 1.50 -10.72 -3.23
N ALA A 82 0.43 -9.95 -3.00
CA ALA A 82 -0.78 -10.04 -3.81
C ALA A 82 -0.49 -9.63 -5.26
N PHE A 83 0.24 -8.55 -5.45
CA PHE A 83 0.68 -8.09 -6.76
C PHE A 83 1.47 -9.19 -7.50
N ALA A 84 2.41 -9.82 -6.81
CA ALA A 84 3.21 -10.89 -7.39
C ALA A 84 2.35 -12.09 -7.78
N LEU A 85 1.41 -12.48 -6.93
CA LEU A 85 0.52 -13.60 -7.19
C LEU A 85 -0.39 -13.34 -8.40
N GLU A 86 -0.92 -12.13 -8.50
CA GLU A 86 -1.77 -11.74 -9.63
C GLU A 86 -1.01 -11.78 -10.95
N ASN A 87 0.24 -11.31 -10.94
CA ASN A 87 1.09 -11.39 -12.12
C ASN A 87 1.41 -12.83 -12.49
N LEU A 88 1.64 -13.69 -11.49
CA LEU A 88 1.83 -15.11 -11.74
C LEU A 88 0.64 -15.71 -12.47
N ARG A 89 -0.57 -15.38 -12.03
CA ARG A 89 -1.80 -15.86 -12.67
C ARG A 89 -1.93 -15.39 -14.11
N PHE A 90 -1.59 -14.12 -14.38
CA PHE A 90 -1.55 -13.62 -15.76
C PHE A 90 -0.54 -14.40 -16.60
N LEU A 91 0.64 -14.69 -16.05
CA LEU A 91 1.66 -15.45 -16.76
C LEU A 91 1.21 -16.89 -17.04
N GLU A 92 0.52 -17.52 -16.11
CA GLU A 92 -0.04 -18.86 -16.31
C GLU A 92 -1.06 -18.88 -17.44
N GLN A 93 -1.81 -17.80 -17.60
CA GLN A 93 -2.80 -17.65 -18.67
C GLN A 93 -2.16 -17.14 -19.96
N LYS A 94 -0.84 -16.93 -19.98
CA LYS A 94 -0.09 -16.35 -21.09
C LYS A 94 -0.60 -14.96 -21.48
N ASP A 95 -1.16 -14.23 -20.53
CA ASP A 95 -1.69 -12.88 -20.74
C ASP A 95 -0.58 -11.87 -20.44
N TYR A 96 0.35 -11.75 -21.37
CA TYR A 96 1.52 -10.88 -21.20
C TYR A 96 1.17 -9.40 -21.26
N VAL A 97 0.12 -9.04 -21.99
CA VAL A 97 -0.34 -7.65 -22.06
C VAL A 97 -0.81 -7.18 -20.67
N SER A 98 -1.56 -8.02 -19.96
CA SER A 98 -2.00 -7.68 -18.61
C SER A 98 -0.84 -7.56 -17.64
N VAL A 99 0.16 -8.45 -17.75
CA VAL A 99 1.37 -8.35 -16.90
C VAL A 99 2.05 -7.01 -17.14
N MET A 100 2.32 -6.66 -18.37
CA MET A 100 3.01 -5.42 -18.72
C MET A 100 2.24 -4.19 -18.25
N THR A 101 0.93 -4.17 -18.52
CA THR A 101 0.06 -3.06 -18.13
C THR A 101 -0.01 -2.92 -16.62
N TYR A 102 -0.23 -4.03 -15.92
CA TYR A 102 -0.38 -4.02 -14.46
C TYR A 102 0.92 -3.60 -13.77
N VAL A 103 2.05 -4.15 -14.19
CA VAL A 103 3.36 -3.77 -13.63
C VAL A 103 3.63 -2.29 -13.90
N PHE A 104 3.43 -1.83 -15.13
CA PHE A 104 3.68 -0.44 -15.50
C PHE A 104 2.81 0.52 -14.69
N LEU A 105 1.50 0.26 -14.62
CA LEU A 105 0.58 1.12 -13.87
C LEU A 105 0.88 1.09 -12.38
N SER A 106 1.16 -0.09 -11.83
CA SER A 106 1.46 -0.23 -10.39
C SER A 106 2.68 0.59 -10.01
N VAL A 107 3.78 0.44 -10.75
CA VAL A 107 5.03 1.14 -10.44
C VAL A 107 4.86 2.65 -10.65
N THR A 108 4.32 3.05 -11.79
CA THR A 108 4.20 4.47 -12.15
C THR A 108 3.26 5.21 -11.22
N LEU A 109 2.06 4.66 -11.00
CA LEU A 109 1.05 5.32 -10.16
C LEU A 109 1.47 5.33 -8.70
N SER A 110 2.10 4.26 -8.20
CA SER A 110 2.53 4.18 -6.81
C SER A 110 3.65 5.16 -6.51
N ILE A 111 4.66 5.23 -7.36
CA ILE A 111 5.76 6.17 -7.19
C ILE A 111 5.24 7.61 -7.34
N GLY A 112 4.38 7.86 -8.33
CA GLY A 112 3.75 9.16 -8.51
C GLY A 112 2.91 9.58 -7.31
N ALA A 113 2.14 8.64 -6.75
CA ALA A 113 1.32 8.90 -5.57
C ALA A 113 2.19 9.25 -4.35
N THR A 114 3.29 8.51 -4.15
CA THR A 114 4.22 8.79 -3.06
C THR A 114 4.81 10.19 -3.19
N PHE A 115 5.26 10.54 -4.39
CA PHE A 115 5.84 11.86 -4.65
C PHE A 115 4.79 12.97 -4.44
N THR A 116 3.58 12.76 -4.93
CA THR A 116 2.48 13.72 -4.76
C THR A 116 2.15 13.93 -3.29
N GLY A 117 2.04 12.84 -2.52
CA GLY A 117 1.79 12.93 -1.09
C GLY A 117 2.89 13.69 -0.36
N LEU A 118 4.15 13.45 -0.73
CA LEU A 118 5.29 14.16 -0.16
C LEU A 118 5.19 15.67 -0.43
N VAL A 119 4.97 16.05 -1.68
CA VAL A 119 4.92 17.45 -2.09
C VAL A 119 3.78 18.20 -1.41
N ILE A 120 2.59 17.60 -1.39
CA ILE A 120 1.41 18.20 -0.77
C ILE A 120 1.61 18.39 0.73
N SER A 121 2.10 17.35 1.42
CA SER A 121 2.20 17.36 2.88
C SER A 121 3.38 18.16 3.40
N ARG A 122 4.44 18.24 2.60
CA ARG A 122 5.62 19.02 2.97
C ARG A 122 5.32 20.53 2.97
N GLY A 123 4.31 20.92 2.25
CA GLY A 123 3.86 22.30 2.18
C GLY A 123 4.66 23.11 1.25
#